data_60a6c8ab48c9979ce696082b93ceaabd
#
_entry.id   60a6c8ab48c9979ce696082b93ceaabd
#
_cell.length_a   1.000
_cell.length_b   1.000
_cell.length_c   1.000
_cell.angle_alpha   90.00
_cell.angle_beta   90.00
_cell.angle_gamma   90.00
#
_symmetry.space_group_name_H-M   'P 1'
#
loop_
_entity.id
_entity.type
_entity.pdbx_description
1 polymer ?
#
loop_
_entity_poly.entity_id
_entity_poly.type
_entity_poly.pdbx_seq_one_letter_code
_entity_poly.pdbx_strand_id
1 'polypeptide(L)'
;EIVGIARAHGLGAFMGGMVAQELALRHPGRVERLVLVGTYARPDAKRRMLLEKWKAMIEHGLPLELVAQERMLWTLSDETLEQTDLIDPMMQGFLRDRFPMPDDVFLRQCDACLGHDALARLESLRQPTLIVCGNEDLLTPPRLHRELSAAVPDAQLVTIPGAAHLVMAEATKRFNQTVLHFLEA
;
A
#
# COMPACT_ATOMS: atom_id res chain seq x y z
N GLU A 1 6.15 -24.24 -4.49
CA GLU A 1 5.93 -25.34 -5.46
C GLU A 1 4.58 -26.06 -5.30
N ILE A 2 3.80 -25.70 -4.28
CA ILE A 2 2.51 -26.38 -3.99
C ILE A 2 1.50 -26.24 -5.15
N VAL A 3 1.54 -25.16 -5.91
CA VAL A 3 0.63 -24.88 -7.04
C VAL A 3 1.29 -25.04 -8.41
N GLY A 4 2.56 -25.47 -8.48
CA GLY A 4 3.28 -25.71 -9.73
C GLY A 4 3.62 -24.46 -10.56
N ILE A 5 3.39 -23.24 -10.05
CA ILE A 5 3.69 -21.99 -10.74
C ILE A 5 5.17 -21.63 -10.48
N ALA A 6 5.96 -21.66 -11.54
CA ALA A 6 7.39 -21.32 -11.45
C ALA A 6 7.64 -19.81 -11.39
N ARG A 7 6.85 -18.99 -12.12
CA ARG A 7 6.98 -17.54 -12.25
C ARG A 7 5.61 -16.92 -12.46
N ALA A 8 5.37 -15.73 -11.89
CA ALA A 8 4.12 -15.00 -12.03
C ALA A 8 4.36 -13.48 -11.98
N HIS A 9 3.37 -12.71 -12.42
CA HIS A 9 3.30 -11.28 -12.11
C HIS A 9 3.01 -11.10 -10.62
N GLY A 10 3.67 -10.09 -10.01
CA GLY A 10 3.46 -9.72 -8.61
C GLY A 10 2.78 -8.36 -8.50
N LEU A 11 1.66 -8.28 -7.79
CA LEU A 11 1.06 -7.01 -7.39
C LEU A 11 1.04 -6.94 -5.86
N GLY A 12 1.61 -5.88 -5.32
CA GLY A 12 1.61 -5.60 -3.89
C GLY A 12 1.09 -4.19 -3.58
N ALA A 13 0.07 -4.11 -2.73
CA ALA A 13 -0.45 -2.85 -2.23
C ALA A 13 -0.04 -2.63 -0.77
N PHE A 14 0.32 -1.39 -0.41
CA PHE A 14 0.63 -0.97 0.95
C PHE A 14 1.81 -1.78 1.54
N MET A 15 1.62 -2.44 2.69
CA MET A 15 2.59 -3.39 3.22
C MET A 15 2.87 -4.54 2.24
N GLY A 16 1.85 -4.99 1.49
CA GLY A 16 2.04 -5.97 0.42
C GLY A 16 3.00 -5.51 -0.68
N GLY A 17 3.12 -4.20 -0.91
CA GLY A 17 4.12 -3.61 -1.79
C GLY A 17 5.54 -3.77 -1.26
N MET A 18 5.73 -3.67 0.06
CA MET A 18 7.03 -3.94 0.71
C MET A 18 7.40 -5.43 0.60
N VAL A 19 6.42 -6.32 0.81
CA VAL A 19 6.61 -7.77 0.62
C VAL A 19 6.97 -8.09 -0.83
N ALA A 20 6.30 -7.45 -1.80
CA ALA A 20 6.56 -7.65 -3.23
C ALA A 20 7.97 -7.14 -3.64
N GLN A 21 8.45 -6.02 -3.06
CA GLN A 21 9.83 -5.56 -3.21
C GLN A 21 10.82 -6.62 -2.71
N GLU A 22 10.64 -7.11 -1.49
CA GLU A 22 11.51 -8.14 -0.91
C GLU A 22 11.47 -9.46 -1.71
N LEU A 23 10.30 -9.86 -2.19
CA LEU A 23 10.14 -11.04 -3.05
C LEU A 23 10.94 -10.89 -4.35
N ALA A 24 10.80 -9.76 -5.02
CA ALA A 24 11.49 -9.51 -6.30
C ALA A 24 13.00 -9.39 -6.12
N LEU A 25 13.47 -8.80 -5.00
CA LEU A 25 14.90 -8.70 -4.68
C LEU A 25 15.51 -10.05 -4.32
N ARG A 26 14.84 -10.87 -3.52
CA ARG A 26 15.38 -12.15 -3.04
C ARG A 26 15.16 -13.31 -4.00
N HIS A 27 14.11 -13.23 -4.81
CA HIS A 27 13.71 -14.30 -5.75
C HIS A 27 13.40 -13.73 -7.15
N PRO A 28 14.37 -13.07 -7.81
CA PRO A 28 14.13 -12.37 -9.08
C PRO A 28 13.60 -13.29 -10.19
N GLY A 29 13.93 -14.57 -10.16
CA GLY A 29 13.42 -15.57 -11.13
C GLY A 29 11.95 -15.96 -10.91
N ARG A 30 11.31 -15.54 -9.80
CA ARG A 30 9.91 -15.85 -9.49
C ARG A 30 8.93 -14.77 -9.92
N VAL A 31 9.42 -13.55 -10.14
CA VAL A 31 8.59 -12.39 -10.51
C VAL A 31 8.82 -12.03 -11.96
N GLU A 32 7.77 -11.93 -12.73
CA GLU A 32 7.80 -11.61 -14.16
C GLU A 32 7.68 -10.08 -14.38
N ARG A 33 6.62 -9.48 -13.87
CA ARG A 33 6.40 -8.04 -13.78
C ARG A 33 6.00 -7.69 -12.36
N LEU A 34 6.32 -6.48 -11.91
CA LEU A 34 6.06 -6.03 -10.55
C LEU A 34 5.14 -4.80 -10.59
N VAL A 35 4.04 -4.85 -9.82
CA VAL A 35 3.16 -3.69 -9.62
C VAL A 35 3.18 -3.32 -8.13
N LEU A 36 3.54 -2.09 -7.82
CA LEU A 36 3.65 -1.54 -6.48
C LEU A 36 2.63 -0.41 -6.30
N VAL A 37 1.73 -0.54 -5.34
CA VAL A 37 0.59 0.38 -5.15
C VAL A 37 0.60 0.96 -3.76
N GLY A 38 0.54 2.29 -3.62
CA GLY A 38 0.39 2.93 -2.31
C GLY A 38 1.47 2.51 -1.30
N THR A 39 2.73 2.43 -1.71
CA THR A 39 3.84 1.90 -0.90
C THR A 39 5.08 2.80 -0.96
N TYR A 40 6.13 2.42 -0.24
CA TYR A 40 7.40 3.16 -0.18
C TYR A 40 8.59 2.19 -0.14
N ALA A 41 9.79 2.72 -0.41
CA ALA A 41 11.05 1.97 -0.28
C ALA A 41 11.54 1.91 1.18
N ARG A 42 11.24 2.95 1.96
CA ARG A 42 11.54 3.06 3.41
C ARG A 42 10.61 4.08 4.06
N PRO A 43 10.30 3.96 5.38
CA PRO A 43 9.50 4.94 6.07
C PRO A 43 10.30 6.25 6.29
N ASP A 44 9.66 7.39 5.98
CA ASP A 44 10.17 8.70 6.39
C ASP A 44 9.81 9.02 7.85
N ALA A 45 10.22 10.19 8.34
CA ALA A 45 9.95 10.62 9.71
C ALA A 45 8.45 10.66 10.05
N LYS A 46 7.60 11.13 9.08
CA LYS A 46 6.14 11.18 9.29
C LYS A 46 5.52 9.79 9.34
N ARG A 47 5.98 8.85 8.49
CA ARG A 47 5.47 7.45 8.51
C ARG A 47 5.87 6.76 9.80
N ARG A 48 7.10 6.96 10.26
CA ARG A 48 7.53 6.43 11.56
C ARG A 48 6.66 6.96 12.70
N MET A 49 6.48 8.27 12.79
CA MET A 49 5.64 8.88 13.83
C MET A 49 4.18 8.40 13.76
N LEU A 50 3.62 8.28 12.56
CA LEU A 50 2.25 7.83 12.37
C LEU A 50 2.05 6.37 12.77
N LEU A 51 2.95 5.49 12.36
CA LEU A 51 2.87 4.06 12.71
C LEU A 51 3.04 3.86 14.22
N GLU A 52 3.96 4.57 14.87
CA GLU A 52 4.09 4.54 16.34
C GLU A 52 2.84 5.09 17.03
N LYS A 53 2.23 6.17 16.49
CA LYS A 53 0.95 6.67 17.00
C LYS A 53 -0.16 5.61 16.88
N TRP A 54 -0.28 4.94 15.74
CA TRP A 54 -1.28 3.89 15.56
C TRP A 54 -1.07 2.70 16.49
N LYS A 55 0.20 2.31 16.74
CA LYS A 55 0.52 1.30 17.75
C LYS A 55 0.04 1.73 19.13
N ALA A 56 0.40 2.96 19.56
CA ALA A 56 0.00 3.50 20.85
C ALA A 56 -1.54 3.57 21.00
N MET A 57 -2.28 3.91 19.94
CA MET A 57 -3.75 3.90 19.97
C MET A 57 -4.32 2.52 20.33
N ILE A 58 -3.77 1.46 19.76
CA ILE A 58 -4.16 0.07 20.05
C ILE A 58 -3.73 -0.32 21.48
N GLU A 59 -2.47 -0.07 21.83
CA GLU A 59 -1.91 -0.41 23.16
C GLU A 59 -2.63 0.30 24.32
N HIS A 60 -3.17 1.49 24.08
CA HIS A 60 -3.98 2.22 25.07
C HIS A 60 -5.48 1.91 24.99
N GLY A 61 -5.89 0.97 24.15
CA GLY A 61 -7.26 0.51 24.05
C GLY A 61 -8.24 1.58 23.58
N LEU A 62 -7.85 2.42 22.62
CA LEU A 62 -8.78 3.40 22.06
C LEU A 62 -9.99 2.69 21.42
N PRO A 63 -11.20 3.29 21.50
CA PRO A 63 -12.37 2.74 20.83
C PRO A 63 -12.10 2.47 19.34
N LEU A 64 -12.51 1.29 18.88
CA LEU A 64 -12.27 0.83 17.50
C LEU A 64 -12.80 1.81 16.46
N GLU A 65 -13.91 2.49 16.77
CA GLU A 65 -14.49 3.54 15.92
C GLU A 65 -13.53 4.70 15.71
N LEU A 66 -12.87 5.18 16.76
CA LEU A 66 -11.87 6.26 16.65
C LEU A 66 -10.64 5.82 15.88
N VAL A 67 -10.21 4.57 16.06
CA VAL A 67 -9.11 3.99 15.27
C VAL A 67 -9.48 3.91 13.80
N ALA A 68 -10.71 3.51 13.47
CA ALA A 68 -11.21 3.44 12.11
C ALA A 68 -11.29 4.84 11.46
N GLN A 69 -11.84 5.83 12.17
CA GLN A 69 -11.92 7.22 11.69
C GLN A 69 -10.52 7.79 11.42
N GLU A 70 -9.59 7.63 12.35
CA GLU A 70 -8.19 8.05 12.16
C GLU A 70 -7.58 7.43 10.89
N ARG A 71 -7.80 6.13 10.65
CA ARG A 71 -7.29 5.46 9.45
C ARG A 71 -7.92 6.00 8.17
N MET A 72 -9.23 6.26 8.18
CA MET A 72 -9.94 6.82 7.03
C MET A 72 -9.38 8.19 6.62
N LEU A 73 -9.06 9.08 7.59
CA LEU A 73 -8.44 10.38 7.34
C LEU A 73 -7.10 10.30 6.57
N TRP A 74 -6.36 9.21 6.73
CA TRP A 74 -5.08 9.00 6.05
C TRP A 74 -5.19 8.26 4.73
N THR A 75 -6.31 7.56 4.51
CA THR A 75 -6.41 6.59 3.40
C THR A 75 -7.42 6.96 2.33
N LEU A 76 -8.37 7.84 2.62
CA LEU A 76 -9.43 8.25 1.70
C LEU A 76 -9.25 9.71 1.27
N SER A 77 -9.74 10.03 0.08
CA SER A 77 -9.81 11.41 -0.43
C SER A 77 -10.96 12.18 0.22
N ASP A 78 -10.87 13.51 0.21
CA ASP A 78 -11.96 14.38 0.71
C ASP A 78 -13.27 14.08 -0.02
N GLU A 79 -13.22 13.90 -1.35
CA GLU A 79 -14.39 13.56 -2.16
C GLU A 79 -15.05 12.24 -1.72
N THR A 80 -14.23 11.24 -1.35
CA THR A 80 -14.75 9.97 -0.84
C THR A 80 -15.32 10.13 0.58
N LEU A 81 -14.67 10.91 1.43
CA LEU A 81 -15.13 11.17 2.81
C LEU A 81 -16.45 11.93 2.87
N GLU A 82 -16.76 12.75 1.86
CA GLU A 82 -18.07 13.44 1.75
C GLU A 82 -19.23 12.49 1.37
N GLN A 83 -18.94 11.28 0.89
CA GLN A 83 -19.94 10.29 0.48
C GLN A 83 -20.43 9.46 1.69
N THR A 84 -21.31 10.03 2.52
CA THR A 84 -21.79 9.38 3.74
C THR A 84 -22.48 8.03 3.49
N ASP A 85 -23.14 7.87 2.35
CA ASP A 85 -23.74 6.61 1.90
C ASP A 85 -22.71 5.51 1.60
N LEU A 86 -21.45 5.86 1.38
CA LEU A 86 -20.33 4.95 1.26
C LEU A 86 -19.58 4.76 2.59
N ILE A 87 -19.30 5.85 3.30
CA ILE A 87 -18.50 5.85 4.53
C ILE A 87 -19.21 5.11 5.67
N ASP A 88 -20.51 5.33 5.86
CA ASP A 88 -21.27 4.67 6.93
C ASP A 88 -21.28 3.14 6.80
N PRO A 89 -21.56 2.53 5.63
CA PRO A 89 -21.39 1.09 5.45
C PRO A 89 -19.97 0.58 5.63
N MET A 90 -18.95 1.33 5.18
CA MET A 90 -17.55 0.96 5.39
C MET A 90 -17.20 0.92 6.88
N MET A 91 -17.61 1.94 7.65
CA MET A 91 -17.42 1.99 9.09
C MET A 91 -18.13 0.82 9.78
N GLN A 92 -19.40 0.58 9.45
CA GLN A 92 -20.15 -0.54 10.01
C GLN A 92 -19.52 -1.90 9.65
N GLY A 93 -19.02 -2.06 8.43
CA GLY A 93 -18.28 -3.25 8.00
C GLY A 93 -17.03 -3.48 8.83
N PHE A 94 -16.27 -2.42 9.09
CA PHE A 94 -15.07 -2.50 9.93
C PHE A 94 -15.39 -2.85 11.39
N LEU A 95 -16.42 -2.21 11.97
CA LEU A 95 -16.82 -2.43 13.37
C LEU A 95 -17.46 -3.81 13.61
N ARG A 96 -18.06 -4.40 12.58
CA ARG A 96 -18.76 -5.70 12.64
C ARG A 96 -18.01 -6.82 11.93
N ASP A 97 -16.72 -6.62 11.65
CA ASP A 97 -15.93 -7.66 11.00
C ASP A 97 -16.01 -8.97 11.79
N ARG A 98 -16.40 -10.03 11.11
CA ARG A 98 -16.50 -11.37 11.68
C ARG A 98 -15.14 -11.94 12.08
N PHE A 99 -14.08 -11.48 11.42
CA PHE A 99 -12.70 -11.93 11.62
C PHE A 99 -11.77 -10.72 11.80
N PRO A 100 -11.96 -9.94 12.89
CA PRO A 100 -11.14 -8.75 13.10
C PRO A 100 -9.66 -9.13 13.23
N MET A 101 -8.80 -8.26 12.71
CA MET A 101 -7.36 -8.44 12.88
C MET A 101 -7.02 -8.36 14.38
N PRO A 102 -6.36 -9.37 14.97
CA PRO A 102 -5.89 -9.29 16.34
C PRO A 102 -4.90 -8.15 16.55
N ASP A 103 -4.96 -7.50 17.72
CA ASP A 103 -4.11 -6.33 18.03
C ASP A 103 -2.62 -6.65 17.89
N ASP A 104 -2.17 -7.79 18.40
CA ASP A 104 -0.78 -8.23 18.29
C ASP A 104 -0.32 -8.44 16.84
N VAL A 105 -1.23 -8.85 15.95
CA VAL A 105 -0.94 -8.97 14.52
C VAL A 105 -0.78 -7.59 13.90
N PHE A 106 -1.67 -6.64 14.24
CA PHE A 106 -1.56 -5.26 13.77
C PHE A 106 -0.25 -4.60 14.23
N LEU A 107 0.11 -4.76 15.50
CA LEU A 107 1.36 -4.23 16.05
C LEU A 107 2.58 -4.79 15.32
N ARG A 108 2.63 -6.11 15.06
CA ARG A 108 3.70 -6.73 14.26
C ARG A 108 3.76 -6.23 12.81
N GLN A 109 2.61 -5.94 12.20
CA GLN A 109 2.59 -5.34 10.86
C GLN A 109 3.14 -3.91 10.87
N CYS A 110 2.83 -3.11 11.87
CA CYS A 110 3.43 -1.78 12.05
C CYS A 110 4.95 -1.89 12.21
N ASP A 111 5.43 -2.82 13.03
CA ASP A 111 6.87 -3.05 13.22
C ASP A 111 7.56 -3.48 11.92
N ALA A 112 6.92 -4.34 11.13
CA ALA A 112 7.43 -4.73 9.82
C ALA A 112 7.52 -3.53 8.84
N CYS A 113 6.51 -2.65 8.85
CA CYS A 113 6.52 -1.42 8.05
C CYS A 113 7.58 -0.43 8.53
N LEU A 114 7.79 -0.30 9.83
CA LEU A 114 8.83 0.55 10.44
C LEU A 114 10.24 0.06 10.11
N GLY A 115 10.44 -1.25 10.09
CA GLY A 115 11.72 -1.88 9.81
C GLY A 115 12.03 -2.06 8.33
N HIS A 116 11.09 -1.78 7.43
CA HIS A 116 11.31 -1.93 6.00
C HIS A 116 12.27 -0.86 5.45
N ASP A 117 13.38 -1.30 4.88
CA ASP A 117 14.30 -0.46 4.09
C ASP A 117 14.88 -1.26 2.93
N ALA A 118 14.35 -1.02 1.74
CA ALA A 118 14.81 -1.62 0.50
C ALA A 118 15.57 -0.62 -0.38
N LEU A 119 15.59 0.67 -0.03
CA LEU A 119 15.98 1.76 -0.93
C LEU A 119 17.32 1.51 -1.64
N ALA A 120 18.37 1.19 -0.89
CA ALA A 120 19.70 0.96 -1.45
C ALA A 120 19.82 -0.34 -2.30
N ARG A 121 18.83 -1.25 -2.21
CA ARG A 121 18.81 -2.53 -2.94
C ARG A 121 17.96 -2.49 -4.20
N LEU A 122 17.08 -1.48 -4.34
CA LEU A 122 16.13 -1.39 -5.45
C LEU A 122 16.81 -1.17 -6.81
N GLU A 123 18.03 -0.63 -6.86
CA GLU A 123 18.83 -0.52 -8.08
C GLU A 123 19.14 -1.88 -8.72
N SER A 124 19.05 -2.97 -7.95
CA SER A 124 19.27 -4.33 -8.45
C SER A 124 18.01 -4.98 -9.04
N LEU A 125 16.83 -4.37 -8.92
CA LEU A 125 15.60 -4.88 -9.56
C LEU A 125 15.76 -4.87 -11.10
N ARG A 126 15.31 -5.96 -11.72
CA ARG A 126 15.37 -6.13 -13.19
C ARG A 126 14.00 -6.39 -13.80
N GLN A 127 13.00 -6.60 -12.99
CA GLN A 127 11.63 -6.82 -13.45
C GLN A 127 11.05 -5.49 -13.95
N PRO A 128 10.36 -5.47 -15.10
CA PRO A 128 9.53 -4.33 -15.45
C PRO A 128 8.63 -3.98 -14.27
N THR A 129 8.67 -2.71 -13.82
CA THR A 129 7.99 -2.29 -12.59
C THR A 129 7.05 -1.13 -12.87
N LEU A 130 5.79 -1.28 -12.46
CA LEU A 130 4.80 -0.21 -12.43
C LEU A 130 4.57 0.21 -10.98
N ILE A 131 4.61 1.51 -10.72
CA ILE A 131 4.29 2.13 -9.44
C ILE A 131 3.03 2.97 -9.61
N VAL A 132 2.01 2.73 -8.77
CA VAL A 132 0.73 3.44 -8.84
C VAL A 132 0.43 4.11 -7.50
N CYS A 133 0.01 5.37 -7.54
CA CYS A 133 -0.47 6.09 -6.37
C CYS A 133 -1.62 7.03 -6.71
N GLY A 134 -2.41 7.42 -5.73
CA GLY A 134 -3.33 8.55 -5.82
C GLY A 134 -2.58 9.88 -5.62
N ASN A 135 -3.04 10.95 -6.26
CA ASN A 135 -2.43 12.27 -6.05
C ASN A 135 -2.77 12.88 -4.68
N GLU A 136 -3.83 12.39 -4.02
CA GLU A 136 -4.31 12.83 -2.71
C GLU A 136 -3.90 11.88 -1.57
N ASP A 137 -3.05 10.90 -1.86
CA ASP A 137 -2.56 9.96 -0.85
C ASP A 137 -1.74 10.69 0.24
N LEU A 138 -2.33 10.78 1.44
CA LEU A 138 -1.68 11.36 2.62
C LEU A 138 -0.81 10.33 3.35
N LEU A 139 -1.20 9.05 3.30
CA LEU A 139 -0.49 7.99 4.00
C LEU A 139 0.85 7.68 3.32
N THR A 140 0.84 7.50 2.02
CA THR A 140 2.08 7.34 1.22
C THR A 140 2.07 8.35 0.06
N PRO A 141 2.38 9.63 0.35
CA PRO A 141 2.21 10.71 -0.61
C PRO A 141 3.07 10.52 -1.87
N PRO A 142 2.68 11.14 -3.01
CA PRO A 142 3.36 10.97 -4.30
C PRO A 142 4.88 11.17 -4.27
N ARG A 143 5.42 11.95 -3.32
CA ARG A 143 6.87 12.12 -3.17
C ARG A 143 7.60 10.81 -2.80
N LEU A 144 6.96 9.92 -2.01
CA LEU A 144 7.55 8.62 -1.66
C LEU A 144 7.52 7.67 -2.86
N HIS A 145 6.49 7.77 -3.70
CA HIS A 145 6.41 7.00 -4.94
C HIS A 145 7.44 7.51 -5.98
N ARG A 146 7.72 8.81 -6.03
CA ARG A 146 8.82 9.35 -6.84
C ARG A 146 10.19 8.88 -6.33
N GLU A 147 10.42 8.83 -5.01
CA GLU A 147 11.64 8.25 -4.41
C GLU A 147 11.78 6.78 -4.80
N LEU A 148 10.71 6.01 -4.67
CA LEU A 148 10.66 4.59 -5.06
C LEU A 148 10.92 4.41 -6.56
N SER A 149 10.27 5.19 -7.42
CA SER A 149 10.46 5.13 -8.87
C SER A 149 11.87 5.52 -9.31
N ALA A 150 12.47 6.50 -8.65
CA ALA A 150 13.85 6.90 -8.95
C ALA A 150 14.91 5.85 -8.54
N ALA A 151 14.56 4.97 -7.59
CA ALA A 151 15.46 3.92 -7.11
C ALA A 151 15.36 2.61 -7.92
N VAL A 152 14.28 2.39 -8.66
CA VAL A 152 14.05 1.19 -9.48
C VAL A 152 14.37 1.51 -10.95
N PRO A 153 15.30 0.80 -11.60
CA PRO A 153 15.61 1.02 -13.01
C PRO A 153 14.37 0.86 -13.89
N ASP A 154 14.17 1.79 -14.82
CA ASP A 154 13.11 1.79 -15.83
C ASP A 154 11.67 1.66 -15.26
N ALA A 155 11.46 2.03 -13.99
CA ALA A 155 10.14 2.00 -13.39
C ALA A 155 9.19 3.03 -14.00
N GLN A 156 7.97 2.60 -14.30
CA GLN A 156 6.88 3.47 -14.71
C GLN A 156 6.12 3.96 -13.46
N LEU A 157 5.94 5.28 -13.33
CA LEU A 157 5.13 5.88 -12.25
C LEU A 157 3.84 6.46 -12.82
N VAL A 158 2.71 5.99 -12.33
CA VAL A 158 1.39 6.51 -12.64
C VAL A 158 0.75 7.09 -11.38
N THR A 159 0.40 8.38 -11.44
CA THR A 159 -0.36 9.06 -10.40
C THR A 159 -1.79 9.25 -10.87
N ILE A 160 -2.78 8.74 -10.12
CA ILE A 160 -4.20 8.81 -10.46
C ILE A 160 -4.82 10.03 -9.77
N PRO A 161 -5.32 11.03 -10.54
CA PRO A 161 -5.97 12.21 -9.99
C PRO A 161 -7.26 11.88 -9.24
N GLY A 162 -7.53 12.63 -8.15
CA GLY A 162 -8.73 12.52 -7.34
C GLY A 162 -8.81 11.27 -6.44
N ALA A 163 -7.77 10.45 -6.43
CA ALA A 163 -7.70 9.28 -5.55
C ALA A 163 -6.65 9.46 -4.46
N ALA A 164 -6.90 8.88 -3.31
CA ALA A 164 -5.98 8.81 -2.18
C ALA A 164 -5.28 7.44 -2.07
N HIS A 165 -5.06 6.95 -0.86
CA HIS A 165 -4.33 5.71 -0.61
C HIS A 165 -5.04 4.47 -1.14
N LEU A 166 -6.38 4.42 -0.99
CA LEU A 166 -7.21 3.33 -1.51
C LEU A 166 -7.51 3.48 -3.01
N VAL A 167 -6.52 3.86 -3.78
CA VAL A 167 -6.63 4.17 -5.23
C VAL A 167 -7.37 3.11 -6.04
N MET A 168 -7.26 1.82 -5.68
CA MET A 168 -7.96 0.71 -6.32
C MET A 168 -9.47 0.71 -6.04
N ALA A 169 -9.90 1.29 -4.93
CA ALA A 169 -11.31 1.43 -4.57
C ALA A 169 -11.88 2.75 -5.11
N GLU A 170 -11.17 3.86 -4.92
CA GLU A 170 -11.62 5.20 -5.28
C GLU A 170 -11.62 5.46 -6.79
N ALA A 171 -10.68 4.85 -7.52
CA ALA A 171 -10.53 4.99 -8.98
C ALA A 171 -10.47 3.63 -9.69
N THR A 172 -11.33 2.69 -9.31
CA THR A 172 -11.30 1.26 -9.72
C THR A 172 -11.12 1.07 -11.22
N LYS A 173 -11.90 1.76 -12.06
CA LYS A 173 -11.83 1.61 -13.51
C LYS A 173 -10.46 2.00 -14.05
N ARG A 174 -9.97 3.17 -13.65
CA ARG A 174 -8.69 3.71 -14.12
C ARG A 174 -7.52 2.89 -13.59
N PHE A 175 -7.58 2.48 -12.33
CA PHE A 175 -6.59 1.60 -11.72
C PHE A 175 -6.48 0.27 -12.47
N ASN A 176 -7.61 -0.42 -12.67
CA ASN A 176 -7.62 -1.71 -13.38
C ASN A 176 -7.10 -1.59 -14.81
N GLN A 177 -7.52 -0.56 -15.56
CA GLN A 177 -7.03 -0.33 -16.92
C GLN A 177 -5.51 -0.12 -16.95
N THR A 178 -4.97 0.67 -16.02
CA THR A 178 -3.52 0.94 -15.92
C THR A 178 -2.74 -0.34 -15.62
N VAL A 179 -3.21 -1.13 -14.66
CA VAL A 179 -2.54 -2.38 -14.26
C VAL A 179 -2.60 -3.42 -15.37
N LEU A 180 -3.78 -3.66 -15.96
CA LEU A 180 -3.95 -4.63 -17.04
C LEU A 180 -3.10 -4.26 -18.26
N HIS A 181 -3.13 -3.01 -18.70
CA HIS A 181 -2.29 -2.54 -19.82
C HIS A 181 -0.79 -2.83 -19.56
N PHE A 182 -0.32 -2.58 -18.34
CA PHE A 182 1.08 -2.87 -17.98
C PHE A 182 1.39 -4.37 -17.95
N LEU A 183 0.47 -5.21 -17.47
CA LEU A 183 0.71 -6.65 -17.37
C LEU A 183 0.64 -7.37 -18.73
N GLU A 184 -0.09 -6.81 -19.69
CA GLU A 184 -0.27 -7.37 -21.04
C GLU A 184 0.79 -6.86 -22.05
N ALA A 185 1.52 -5.79 -21.72
CA ALA A 185 2.59 -5.24 -22.57
C ALA A 185 3.86 -6.11 -22.56
#